data_808ae238432f3863202bb37e8de60fcc
#
_entry.id   808ae238432f3863202bb37e8de60fcc
#
_cell.length_a   1.000
_cell.length_b   1.000
_cell.length_c   1.000
_cell.angle_alpha   90.00
_cell.angle_beta   90.00
_cell.angle_gamma   90.00
#
_symmetry.space_group_name_H-M   'P 1'
#
loop_
_entity.id
_entity.type
_entity.pdbx_description
1 polymer ?
#
loop_
_entity_poly.entity_id
_entity_poly.type
_entity_poly.pdbx_seq_one_letter_code
_entity_poly.pdbx_strand_id
1 'polypeptide(L)'
;MSEGNGSGPEIDLAEVDAFAEAAHMGQERTSSVPYITHPRAVRRILEDEFPEPIDDTTLAIALLHDVLEDCEVHPTVLLERYGVEVQEGVTLLSVNILALGIDRSADVYWSGIRRGPRAVRLVKAADRLHNMREALSDGHERFQRKYLDETPRELIPVLEEAGETWFTERLREVTDELKRALG
;
A
#
# COMPACT_ATOMS: atom_id res chain seq x y z
N MET A 1 -35.57 16.39 14.13
CA MET A 1 -34.15 16.68 13.87
C MET A 1 -33.59 15.40 13.29
N SER A 2 -33.49 15.33 11.97
CA SER A 2 -32.92 14.17 11.25
C SER A 2 -31.43 14.31 11.29
N GLU A 3 -30.78 13.39 12.00
CA GLU A 3 -29.34 13.22 11.94
C GLU A 3 -28.96 12.81 10.52
N GLY A 4 -28.31 13.72 9.80
CA GLY A 4 -27.73 13.42 8.49
C GLY A 4 -26.61 12.41 8.70
N ASN A 5 -26.86 11.19 8.23
CA ASN A 5 -25.86 10.14 8.10
C ASN A 5 -24.84 10.63 7.07
N GLY A 6 -23.70 11.14 7.55
CA GLY A 6 -22.60 11.61 6.71
C GLY A 6 -21.86 10.42 6.11
N SER A 7 -22.45 9.77 5.11
CA SER A 7 -21.69 8.91 4.21
C SER A 7 -20.71 9.81 3.45
N GLY A 8 -19.42 9.51 3.52
CA GLY A 8 -18.41 10.14 2.66
C GLY A 8 -18.79 10.05 1.17
N PRO A 9 -18.01 10.68 0.28
CA PRO A 9 -18.30 10.59 -1.15
C PRO A 9 -18.34 9.11 -1.59
N GLU A 10 -19.26 8.77 -2.47
CA GLU A 10 -19.30 7.45 -3.10
C GLU A 10 -18.03 7.27 -3.94
N ILE A 11 -17.32 6.18 -3.71
CA ILE A 11 -16.04 5.91 -4.37
C ILE A 11 -16.29 5.20 -5.70
N ASP A 12 -15.91 5.84 -6.81
CA ASP A 12 -15.83 5.21 -8.12
C ASP A 12 -14.40 4.68 -8.35
N LEU A 13 -14.21 3.38 -8.19
CA LEU A 13 -12.90 2.75 -8.37
C LEU A 13 -12.34 2.87 -9.79
N ALA A 14 -13.16 3.09 -10.81
CA ALA A 14 -12.67 3.33 -12.16
C ALA A 14 -12.08 4.75 -12.28
N GLU A 15 -12.69 5.73 -11.63
CA GLU A 15 -12.15 7.10 -11.55
C GLU A 15 -10.87 7.14 -10.72
N VAL A 16 -10.83 6.43 -9.60
CA VAL A 16 -9.62 6.30 -8.75
C VAL A 16 -8.45 5.70 -9.54
N ASP A 17 -8.69 4.62 -10.28
CA ASP A 17 -7.67 3.96 -11.12
C ASP A 17 -7.16 4.91 -12.22
N ALA A 18 -8.05 5.62 -12.90
CA ALA A 18 -7.69 6.59 -13.92
C ALA A 18 -6.87 7.76 -13.35
N PHE A 19 -7.20 8.24 -12.14
CA PHE A 19 -6.43 9.25 -11.45
C PHE A 19 -5.03 8.76 -11.09
N ALA A 20 -4.92 7.56 -10.51
CA ALA A 20 -3.62 6.95 -10.17
C ALA A 20 -2.75 6.76 -11.42
N GLU A 21 -3.31 6.28 -12.53
CA GLU A 21 -2.60 6.14 -13.80
C GLU A 21 -2.10 7.47 -14.34
N ALA A 22 -2.93 8.51 -14.30
CA ALA A 22 -2.53 9.86 -14.72
C ALA A 22 -1.44 10.45 -13.82
N ALA A 23 -1.49 10.23 -12.49
CA ALA A 23 -0.48 10.69 -11.54
C ALA A 23 0.89 10.04 -11.78
N HIS A 24 0.91 8.73 -12.07
CA HIS A 24 2.13 7.96 -12.35
C HIS A 24 2.55 7.97 -13.84
N MET A 25 1.93 8.83 -14.66
CA MET A 25 2.23 8.87 -16.11
C MET A 25 3.71 9.12 -16.38
N GLY A 26 4.32 8.24 -17.19
CA GLY A 26 5.74 8.30 -17.53
C GLY A 26 6.68 7.68 -16.50
N GLN A 27 6.17 7.19 -15.37
CA GLN A 27 6.96 6.42 -14.41
C GLN A 27 6.99 4.93 -14.80
N GLU A 28 8.12 4.29 -14.56
CA GLU A 28 8.34 2.87 -14.86
C GLU A 28 8.82 2.11 -13.61
N ARG A 29 8.49 0.83 -13.54
CA ARG A 29 9.08 -0.15 -12.62
C ARG A 29 10.44 -0.64 -13.16
N THR A 30 11.14 -1.45 -12.37
CA THR A 30 12.46 -2.02 -12.73
C THR A 30 12.50 -2.78 -14.05
N SER A 31 11.36 -3.31 -14.52
CA SER A 31 11.20 -4.09 -15.76
C SER A 31 10.69 -3.28 -16.94
N SER A 32 10.75 -1.94 -16.90
CA SER A 32 10.24 -1.03 -17.93
C SER A 32 8.75 -1.19 -18.24
N VAL A 33 7.96 -1.65 -17.25
CA VAL A 33 6.51 -1.64 -17.33
C VAL A 33 5.95 -0.36 -16.66
N PRO A 34 4.79 0.17 -17.10
CA PRO A 34 4.19 1.34 -16.47
C PRO A 34 4.00 1.15 -14.97
N TYR A 35 4.34 2.16 -14.17
CA TYR A 35 4.30 2.09 -12.70
C TYR A 35 2.92 1.67 -12.16
N ILE A 36 1.83 2.12 -12.79
CA ILE A 36 0.45 1.81 -12.40
C ILE A 36 0.16 0.29 -12.29
N THR A 37 0.98 -0.56 -12.91
CA THR A 37 0.82 -2.01 -12.79
C THR A 37 1.00 -2.50 -11.37
N HIS A 38 1.82 -1.80 -10.55
CA HIS A 38 2.01 -2.11 -9.14
C HIS A 38 0.78 -1.81 -8.28
N PRO A 39 0.24 -0.59 -8.21
CA PRO A 39 -0.99 -0.32 -7.48
C PRO A 39 -2.16 -1.22 -7.89
N ARG A 40 -2.30 -1.51 -9.18
CA ARG A 40 -3.31 -2.45 -9.69
C ARG A 40 -3.07 -3.89 -9.21
N ALA A 41 -1.82 -4.33 -9.08
CA ALA A 41 -1.50 -5.63 -8.53
C ALA A 41 -1.77 -5.70 -7.01
N VAL A 42 -1.45 -4.64 -6.26
CA VAL A 42 -1.79 -4.52 -4.83
C VAL A 42 -3.31 -4.62 -4.61
N ARG A 43 -4.08 -3.88 -5.41
CA ARG A 43 -5.54 -3.98 -5.40
C ARG A 43 -6.02 -5.43 -5.66
N ARG A 44 -5.49 -6.11 -6.70
CA ARG A 44 -5.88 -7.49 -7.03
C ARG A 44 -5.57 -8.49 -5.92
N ILE A 45 -4.47 -8.34 -5.19
CA ILE A 45 -4.17 -9.18 -4.03
C ILE A 45 -5.29 -9.08 -3.00
N LEU A 46 -5.82 -7.87 -2.77
CA LEU A 46 -6.93 -7.64 -1.84
C LEU A 46 -8.27 -8.16 -2.37
N GLU A 47 -8.55 -8.02 -3.66
CA GLU A 47 -9.82 -8.44 -4.26
C GLU A 47 -9.90 -9.95 -4.52
N ASP A 48 -8.80 -10.54 -5.03
CA ASP A 48 -8.82 -11.88 -5.61
C ASP A 48 -8.17 -12.95 -4.72
N GLU A 49 -7.18 -12.57 -3.90
CA GLU A 49 -6.43 -13.53 -3.08
C GLU A 49 -6.82 -13.46 -1.59
N PHE A 50 -7.09 -12.28 -1.06
CA PHE A 50 -7.46 -12.15 0.36
C PHE A 50 -8.84 -12.75 0.62
N PRO A 51 -9.02 -13.56 1.69
CA PRO A 51 -10.22 -14.39 1.85
C PRO A 51 -11.47 -13.64 2.34
N GLU A 52 -11.35 -12.38 2.74
CA GLU A 52 -12.45 -11.57 3.25
C GLU A 52 -12.86 -10.49 2.24
N PRO A 53 -14.14 -10.09 2.22
CA PRO A 53 -14.58 -8.95 1.40
C PRO A 53 -13.84 -7.67 1.80
N ILE A 54 -13.43 -6.90 0.79
CA ILE A 54 -12.76 -5.62 0.96
C ILE A 54 -13.68 -4.51 0.47
N ASP A 55 -13.76 -3.42 1.23
CA ASP A 55 -14.56 -2.24 0.85
C ASP A 55 -13.84 -1.37 -0.18
N ASP A 56 -14.63 -0.55 -0.89
CA ASP A 56 -14.13 0.32 -1.96
C ASP A 56 -13.14 1.38 -1.43
N THR A 57 -13.26 1.80 -0.17
CA THR A 57 -12.31 2.71 0.48
C THR A 57 -10.92 2.08 0.57
N THR A 58 -10.84 0.84 1.01
CA THR A 58 -9.57 0.09 1.10
C THR A 58 -8.97 -0.13 -0.29
N LEU A 59 -9.80 -0.46 -1.30
CA LEU A 59 -9.34 -0.63 -2.68
C LEU A 59 -8.86 0.69 -3.31
N ALA A 60 -9.53 1.81 -3.00
CA ALA A 60 -9.06 3.14 -3.40
C ALA A 60 -7.71 3.49 -2.77
N ILE A 61 -7.53 3.21 -1.47
CA ILE A 61 -6.24 3.39 -0.79
C ILE A 61 -5.17 2.53 -1.48
N ALA A 62 -5.48 1.29 -1.87
CA ALA A 62 -4.54 0.42 -2.57
C ALA A 62 -4.12 0.98 -3.94
N LEU A 63 -5.03 1.57 -4.71
CA LEU A 63 -4.72 2.21 -5.99
C LEU A 63 -3.88 3.49 -5.83
N LEU A 64 -4.04 4.20 -4.71
CA LEU A 64 -3.45 5.52 -4.48
C LEU A 64 -2.24 5.51 -3.54
N HIS A 65 -1.84 4.35 -2.99
CA HIS A 65 -0.92 4.28 -1.85
C HIS A 65 0.43 4.96 -2.07
N ASP A 66 0.92 5.01 -3.31
CA ASP A 66 2.20 5.62 -3.67
C ASP A 66 2.08 7.05 -4.25
N VAL A 67 0.86 7.57 -4.52
CA VAL A 67 0.72 8.86 -5.23
C VAL A 67 1.24 10.06 -4.44
N LEU A 68 1.24 10.04 -3.12
CA LEU A 68 1.80 11.12 -2.30
C LEU A 68 3.32 11.00 -2.14
N GLU A 69 3.86 9.79 -2.27
CA GLU A 69 5.27 9.48 -2.13
C GLU A 69 6.04 9.75 -3.44
N ASP A 70 5.46 9.34 -4.58
CA ASP A 70 6.14 9.30 -5.87
C ASP A 70 5.65 10.36 -6.87
N CYS A 71 4.58 11.10 -6.54
CA CYS A 71 3.99 12.12 -7.42
C CYS A 71 3.80 13.45 -6.69
N GLU A 72 3.80 14.57 -7.44
CA GLU A 72 3.51 15.91 -6.89
C GLU A 72 2.00 16.12 -6.64
N VAL A 73 1.37 15.17 -5.94
CA VAL A 73 -0.04 15.24 -5.54
C VAL A 73 -0.14 15.77 -4.12
N HIS A 74 -0.88 16.89 -3.95
CA HIS A 74 -1.12 17.42 -2.61
C HIS A 74 -2.21 16.62 -1.89
N PRO A 75 -2.06 16.30 -0.58
CA PRO A 75 -3.06 15.51 0.17
C PRO A 75 -4.50 16.06 0.12
N THR A 76 -4.67 17.38 -0.02
CA THR A 76 -6.00 17.99 -0.16
C THR A 76 -6.74 17.54 -1.41
N VAL A 77 -6.03 17.18 -2.49
CA VAL A 77 -6.65 16.64 -3.71
C VAL A 77 -7.34 15.31 -3.42
N LEU A 78 -6.70 14.45 -2.62
CA LEU A 78 -7.30 13.17 -2.20
C LEU A 78 -8.49 13.39 -1.26
N LEU A 79 -8.36 14.35 -0.34
CA LEU A 79 -9.43 14.72 0.59
C LEU A 79 -10.68 15.21 -0.17
N GLU A 80 -10.51 16.11 -1.13
CA GLU A 80 -11.60 16.71 -1.91
C GLU A 80 -12.29 15.70 -2.85
N ARG A 81 -11.52 14.77 -3.43
CA ARG A 81 -12.04 13.79 -4.38
C ARG A 81 -12.62 12.54 -3.71
N TYR A 82 -11.93 12.01 -2.73
CA TYR A 82 -12.16 10.66 -2.21
C TYR A 82 -12.50 10.63 -0.72
N GLY A 83 -12.48 11.79 -0.06
CA GLY A 83 -12.83 11.90 1.36
C GLY A 83 -11.66 11.64 2.32
N VAL A 84 -11.96 11.86 3.61
CA VAL A 84 -10.95 11.85 4.68
C VAL A 84 -10.32 10.48 4.89
N GLU A 85 -11.10 9.39 4.78
CA GLU A 85 -10.61 8.04 5.05
C GLU A 85 -9.54 7.61 4.03
N VAL A 86 -9.78 7.89 2.73
CA VAL A 86 -8.79 7.63 1.67
C VAL A 86 -7.56 8.51 1.84
N GLN A 87 -7.74 9.81 2.08
CA GLN A 87 -6.64 10.75 2.25
C GLN A 87 -5.76 10.37 3.46
N GLU A 88 -6.35 10.06 4.61
CA GLU A 88 -5.61 9.63 5.80
C GLU A 88 -4.89 8.30 5.57
N GLY A 89 -5.58 7.32 4.95
CA GLY A 89 -5.00 6.02 4.63
C GLY A 89 -3.76 6.13 3.75
N VAL A 90 -3.84 6.86 2.64
CA VAL A 90 -2.69 7.10 1.75
C VAL A 90 -1.59 7.89 2.46
N THR A 91 -1.95 8.90 3.25
CA THR A 91 -0.99 9.67 4.04
C THR A 91 -0.21 8.78 5.02
N LEU A 92 -0.86 7.83 5.69
CA LEU A 92 -0.20 6.91 6.63
C LEU A 92 0.74 5.93 5.91
N LEU A 93 0.44 5.57 4.67
CA LEU A 93 1.26 4.68 3.84
C LEU A 93 2.49 5.36 3.23
N SER A 94 2.55 6.69 3.19
CA SER A 94 3.63 7.46 2.59
C SER A 94 4.75 7.74 3.60
N VAL A 95 5.99 7.33 3.31
CA VAL A 95 7.18 7.69 4.11
C VAL A 95 7.50 9.17 3.95
N ASN A 96 7.40 9.68 2.74
CA ASN A 96 7.50 11.10 2.42
C ASN A 96 6.23 11.59 1.70
N ILE A 97 6.00 12.90 1.70
CA ILE A 97 4.96 13.55 0.92
C ILE A 97 5.63 14.57 0.04
N LEU A 98 5.81 14.22 -1.23
CA LEU A 98 6.63 14.97 -2.18
C LEU A 98 6.17 16.42 -2.33
N ALA A 99 4.86 16.65 -2.53
CA ALA A 99 4.27 17.99 -2.70
C ALA A 99 4.44 18.93 -1.47
N LEU A 100 4.74 18.36 -0.30
CA LEU A 100 4.93 19.11 0.96
C LEU A 100 6.38 19.14 1.44
N GLY A 101 7.29 18.41 0.79
CA GLY A 101 8.66 18.24 1.26
C GLY A 101 8.76 17.59 2.65
N ILE A 102 7.78 16.76 3.00
CA ILE A 102 7.77 16.02 4.27
C ILE A 102 8.53 14.71 4.09
N ASP A 103 9.42 14.42 5.04
CA ASP A 103 10.12 13.14 5.17
C ASP A 103 9.95 12.63 6.60
N ARG A 104 9.50 11.39 6.78
CA ARG A 104 9.20 10.79 8.08
C ARG A 104 10.29 9.82 8.48
N SER A 105 10.65 9.84 9.76
CA SER A 105 11.50 8.78 10.31
C SER A 105 10.79 7.41 10.26
N ALA A 106 11.57 6.33 10.21
CA ALA A 106 11.03 4.97 10.23
C ALA A 106 10.10 4.73 11.44
N ASP A 107 10.46 5.24 12.62
CA ASP A 107 9.65 5.09 13.83
C ASP A 107 8.29 5.76 13.71
N VAL A 108 8.22 6.96 13.13
CA VAL A 108 6.95 7.68 12.89
C VAL A 108 6.11 6.93 11.88
N TYR A 109 6.71 6.47 10.78
CA TYR A 109 6.04 5.72 9.73
C TYR A 109 5.42 4.41 10.26
N TRP A 110 6.23 3.54 10.89
CA TRP A 110 5.74 2.26 11.40
C TRP A 110 4.76 2.39 12.56
N SER A 111 4.91 3.44 13.40
CA SER A 111 3.91 3.78 14.41
C SER A 111 2.58 4.18 13.78
N GLY A 112 2.61 4.89 12.64
CA GLY A 112 1.42 5.23 11.86
C GLY A 112 0.70 3.99 11.33
N ILE A 113 1.43 3.06 10.71
CA ILE A 113 0.88 1.79 10.21
C ILE A 113 0.25 0.97 11.36
N ARG A 114 0.95 0.83 12.48
CA ARG A 114 0.49 0.05 13.65
C ARG A 114 -0.81 0.58 14.25
N ARG A 115 -0.93 1.90 14.37
CA ARG A 115 -2.08 2.57 15.02
C ARG A 115 -3.20 2.94 14.04
N GLY A 116 -2.90 2.92 12.75
CA GLY A 116 -3.82 3.28 11.68
C GLY A 116 -5.01 2.33 11.54
N PRO A 117 -5.98 2.69 10.70
CA PRO A 117 -7.10 1.82 10.36
C PRO A 117 -6.64 0.45 9.80
N ARG A 118 -7.52 -0.56 9.87
CA ARG A 118 -7.27 -1.89 9.29
C ARG A 118 -6.87 -1.80 7.82
N ALA A 119 -7.56 -0.96 7.03
CA ALA A 119 -7.28 -0.72 5.62
C ALA A 119 -5.79 -0.43 5.36
N VAL A 120 -5.16 0.43 6.18
CA VAL A 120 -3.73 0.77 6.05
C VAL A 120 -2.83 -0.46 6.22
N ARG A 121 -3.12 -1.32 7.20
CA ARG A 121 -2.36 -2.56 7.42
C ARG A 121 -2.53 -3.56 6.29
N LEU A 122 -3.77 -3.74 5.81
CA LEU A 122 -4.07 -4.64 4.69
C LEU A 122 -3.37 -4.18 3.41
N VAL A 123 -3.47 -2.89 3.07
CA VAL A 123 -2.81 -2.34 1.88
C VAL A 123 -1.29 -2.45 2.01
N LYS A 124 -0.71 -2.14 3.18
CA LYS A 124 0.74 -2.28 3.40
C LYS A 124 1.22 -3.73 3.29
N ALA A 125 0.42 -4.68 3.75
CA ALA A 125 0.74 -6.11 3.62
C ALA A 125 0.65 -6.58 2.16
N ALA A 126 -0.36 -6.16 1.41
CA ALA A 126 -0.51 -6.48 -0.01
C ALA A 126 0.60 -5.85 -0.87
N ASP A 127 0.94 -4.57 -0.61
CA ASP A 127 2.08 -3.89 -1.21
C ASP A 127 3.38 -4.67 -0.97
N ARG A 128 3.68 -5.02 0.28
CA ARG A 128 4.87 -5.78 0.63
C ARG A 128 4.90 -7.15 -0.04
N LEU A 129 3.77 -7.84 -0.06
CA LEU A 129 3.66 -9.15 -0.69
C LEU A 129 3.95 -9.08 -2.20
N HIS A 130 3.38 -8.07 -2.88
CA HIS A 130 3.66 -7.83 -4.31
C HIS A 130 5.14 -7.52 -4.55
N ASN A 131 5.70 -6.58 -3.79
CA ASN A 131 7.11 -6.19 -3.92
C ASN A 131 8.08 -7.36 -3.69
N MET A 132 7.79 -8.24 -2.72
CA MET A 132 8.63 -9.42 -2.45
C MET A 132 8.54 -10.46 -3.56
N ARG A 133 7.34 -10.71 -4.12
CA ARG A 133 7.13 -11.60 -5.27
C ARG A 133 7.87 -11.08 -6.51
N GLU A 134 7.80 -9.78 -6.76
CA GLU A 134 8.49 -9.12 -7.86
C GLU A 134 10.02 -9.23 -7.69
N ALA A 135 10.55 -8.91 -6.50
CA ALA A 135 11.98 -9.04 -6.21
C ALA A 135 12.49 -10.48 -6.34
N LEU A 136 11.66 -11.47 -6.02
CA LEU A 136 11.99 -12.89 -6.21
C LEU A 136 12.04 -13.26 -7.69
N SER A 137 11.07 -12.81 -8.48
CA SER A 137 10.98 -13.03 -9.93
C SER A 137 12.11 -12.36 -10.72
N ASP A 138 12.39 -11.09 -10.40
CA ASP A 138 13.36 -10.27 -11.14
C ASP A 138 14.81 -10.51 -10.69
N GLY A 139 15.02 -11.21 -9.57
CA GLY A 139 16.34 -11.54 -9.04
C GLY A 139 17.12 -10.34 -8.50
N HIS A 140 16.48 -9.24 -8.18
CA HIS A 140 17.13 -8.03 -7.67
C HIS A 140 17.56 -8.19 -6.19
N GLU A 141 18.76 -8.71 -5.98
CA GLU A 141 19.34 -9.05 -4.67
C GLU A 141 19.25 -7.90 -3.63
N ARG A 142 19.45 -6.65 -4.05
CA ARG A 142 19.34 -5.48 -3.16
C ARG A 142 17.95 -5.36 -2.53
N PHE A 143 16.88 -5.55 -3.33
CA PHE A 143 15.51 -5.49 -2.82
C PHE A 143 15.16 -6.73 -2.01
N GLN A 144 15.63 -7.90 -2.44
CA GLN A 144 15.47 -9.14 -1.68
C GLN A 144 16.05 -8.99 -0.26
N ARG A 145 17.29 -8.49 -0.12
CA ARG A 145 17.93 -8.25 1.19
C ARG A 145 17.19 -7.21 2.03
N LYS A 146 16.73 -6.10 1.41
CA LYS A 146 15.91 -5.09 2.08
C LYS A 146 14.65 -5.72 2.70
N TYR A 147 13.92 -6.50 1.91
CA TYR A 147 12.66 -7.10 2.37
C TYR A 147 12.87 -8.21 3.40
N LEU A 148 13.97 -8.96 3.31
CA LEU A 148 14.36 -9.95 4.32
C LEU A 148 14.69 -9.33 5.68
N ASP A 149 15.24 -8.14 5.72
CA ASP A 149 15.49 -7.41 6.96
C ASP A 149 14.21 -6.76 7.52
N GLU A 150 13.54 -5.97 6.69
CA GLU A 150 12.46 -5.09 7.13
C GLU A 150 11.15 -5.83 7.42
N THR A 151 10.78 -6.83 6.61
CA THR A 151 9.47 -7.49 6.73
C THR A 151 9.32 -8.26 8.05
N PRO A 152 10.29 -9.10 8.48
CA PRO A 152 10.19 -9.79 9.77
C PRO A 152 10.33 -8.86 10.98
N ARG A 153 11.07 -7.77 10.85
CA ARG A 153 11.34 -6.85 11.96
C ARG A 153 10.18 -5.88 12.20
N GLU A 154 9.57 -5.36 11.15
CA GLU A 154 8.61 -4.27 11.25
C GLU A 154 7.18 -4.72 10.95
N LEU A 155 6.94 -5.32 9.77
CA LEU A 155 5.57 -5.55 9.29
C LEU A 155 4.92 -6.77 9.93
N ILE A 156 5.61 -7.91 9.99
CA ILE A 156 5.04 -9.15 10.57
C ILE A 156 4.55 -8.92 12.01
N PRO A 157 5.31 -8.29 12.92
CA PRO A 157 4.81 -8.01 14.27
C PRO A 157 3.55 -7.13 14.30
N VAL A 158 3.44 -6.15 13.41
CA VAL A 158 2.25 -5.30 13.30
C VAL A 158 1.03 -6.11 12.89
N LEU A 159 1.18 -7.01 11.92
CA LEU A 159 0.09 -7.86 11.43
C LEU A 159 -0.32 -8.92 12.47
N GLU A 160 0.62 -9.51 13.19
CA GLU A 160 0.37 -10.45 14.27
C GLU A 160 -0.42 -9.83 15.43
N GLU A 161 0.00 -8.65 15.89
CA GLU A 161 -0.71 -7.88 16.92
C GLU A 161 -2.14 -7.51 16.49
N ALA A 162 -2.35 -7.28 15.18
CA ALA A 162 -3.65 -6.97 14.62
C ALA A 162 -4.51 -8.21 14.28
N GLY A 163 -3.94 -9.42 14.34
CA GLY A 163 -4.63 -10.66 13.98
C GLY A 163 -4.80 -10.90 12.48
N GLU A 164 -4.02 -10.23 11.64
CA GLU A 164 -4.06 -10.37 10.17
C GLU A 164 -3.29 -11.63 9.73
N THR A 165 -3.82 -12.81 10.11
CA THR A 165 -3.15 -14.12 9.99
C THR A 165 -2.82 -14.47 8.54
N TRP A 166 -3.74 -14.26 7.60
CA TRP A 166 -3.55 -14.61 6.19
C TRP A 166 -2.31 -13.91 5.59
N PHE A 167 -2.19 -12.60 5.78
CA PHE A 167 -1.02 -11.86 5.30
C PHE A 167 0.26 -12.25 6.03
N THR A 168 0.18 -12.49 7.33
CA THR A 168 1.33 -12.94 8.13
C THR A 168 1.90 -14.24 7.57
N GLU A 169 1.05 -15.23 7.25
CA GLU A 169 1.45 -16.51 6.68
C GLU A 169 2.06 -16.33 5.28
N ARG A 170 1.41 -15.59 4.38
CA ARG A 170 1.91 -15.35 3.01
C ARG A 170 3.27 -14.62 3.01
N LEU A 171 3.44 -13.60 3.86
CA LEU A 171 4.71 -12.89 3.96
C LEU A 171 5.83 -13.78 4.53
N ARG A 172 5.53 -14.68 5.45
CA ARG A 172 6.50 -15.67 5.94
C ARG A 172 6.91 -16.65 4.85
N GLU A 173 5.97 -17.17 4.09
CA GLU A 173 6.24 -18.07 2.95
C GLU A 173 7.20 -17.42 1.95
N VAL A 174 6.89 -16.21 1.48
CA VAL A 174 7.76 -15.49 0.53
C VAL A 174 9.10 -15.10 1.16
N THR A 175 9.13 -14.79 2.47
CA THR A 175 10.39 -14.56 3.20
C THR A 175 11.30 -15.79 3.14
N ASP A 176 10.75 -16.99 3.33
CA ASP A 176 11.52 -18.22 3.28
C ASP A 176 11.94 -18.60 1.84
N GLU A 177 11.14 -18.23 0.83
CA GLU A 177 11.54 -18.34 -0.58
C GLU A 177 12.71 -17.42 -0.92
N LEU A 178 12.67 -16.17 -0.48
CA LEU A 178 13.77 -15.21 -0.67
C LEU A 178 15.06 -15.66 0.00
N LYS A 179 14.98 -16.21 1.23
CA LYS A 179 16.16 -16.79 1.90
C LYS A 179 16.79 -17.92 1.10
N ARG A 180 15.95 -18.80 0.52
CA ARG A 180 16.44 -19.91 -0.32
C ARG A 180 17.05 -19.42 -1.63
N ALA A 181 16.52 -18.36 -2.21
CA ALA A 181 17.05 -17.78 -3.45
C ALA A 181 18.40 -17.09 -3.26
N LEU A 182 18.69 -16.58 -2.07
CA LEU A 182 19.95 -15.89 -1.75
C LEU A 182 21.05 -16.81 -1.21
N GLY A 183 20.73 -18.09 -0.92
CA GLY A 183 21.68 -19.11 -0.49
C GLY A 183 21.97 -19.05 0.99
#